data_6a9272022743714ead6bde6712ac66a9
#
_entry.id   6a9272022743714ead6bde6712ac66a9
#
_cell.length_a   1.000
_cell.length_b   1.000
_cell.length_c   1.000
_cell.angle_alpha   90.00
_cell.angle_beta   90.00
_cell.angle_gamma   90.00
#
_symmetry.space_group_name_H-M   'P 1'
#
loop_
_entity.id
_entity.type
_entity.pdbx_description
1 polymer ?
#
loop_
_entity_poly.entity_id
_entity_poly.type
_entity_poly.pdbx_seq_one_letter_code
_entity_poly.pdbx_strand_id
1 'polypeptide(L)'
;MLGLLKPTSGEILIEGDKIEEDRIKILQKINFISPYIELPKKLTVKQNLIVFGKLYKIKNLNDRIDYLTSKLRLSDILNRITGELSSGQKNRASLAKSLINDPKVLLLDEPTASLDPEIGDFIRSFLEDYKKEKKISILLASHNMNEVTRLCKSILMMKDGIIVDSGSPANLIDCLLYTSPSPRDLST
;
A
#
# COMPACT_ATOMS: atom_id res chain seq x y z
N MET A 1 5.20 12.09 -4.07
CA MET A 1 6.08 11.21 -3.29
C MET A 1 6.96 10.29 -4.15
N LEU A 2 6.51 9.76 -5.27
CA LEU A 2 7.39 8.99 -6.18
C LEU A 2 8.26 9.87 -7.09
N GLY A 3 8.19 11.19 -6.99
CA GLY A 3 8.94 12.13 -7.80
C GLY A 3 8.55 12.15 -9.29
N LEU A 4 7.33 11.70 -9.61
CA LEU A 4 6.79 11.75 -10.98
C LEU A 4 6.32 13.16 -11.35
N LEU A 5 5.82 13.91 -10.37
CA LEU A 5 5.41 15.31 -10.50
C LEU A 5 6.22 16.15 -9.52
N LYS A 6 6.58 17.35 -9.93
CA LYS A 6 7.17 18.34 -9.04
C LYS A 6 6.06 19.09 -8.32
N PRO A 7 6.18 19.36 -7.01
CA PRO A 7 5.25 20.23 -6.31
C PRO A 7 5.36 21.66 -6.86
N THR A 8 4.24 22.38 -6.95
CA THR A 8 4.22 23.79 -7.34
C THR A 8 4.90 24.63 -6.27
N SER A 9 4.78 24.26 -5.00
CA SER A 9 5.43 24.89 -3.86
C SER A 9 5.60 23.87 -2.73
N GLY A 10 6.41 24.19 -1.73
CA GLY A 10 6.71 23.31 -0.61
C GLY A 10 7.78 22.25 -0.95
N GLU A 11 8.05 21.36 0.00
CA GLU A 11 9.07 20.32 -0.15
C GLU A 11 8.53 18.98 0.33
N ILE A 12 9.09 17.88 -0.21
CA ILE A 12 8.77 16.51 0.21
C ILE A 12 10.01 15.91 0.84
N LEU A 13 9.91 15.60 2.12
CA LEU A 13 10.97 14.94 2.89
C LEU A 13 10.58 13.47 3.16
N ILE A 14 11.50 12.56 2.95
CA ILE A 14 11.34 11.15 3.26
C ILE A 14 12.54 10.71 4.08
N GLU A 15 12.31 10.37 5.33
CA GLU A 15 13.37 10.11 6.33
C GLU A 15 14.41 11.23 6.43
N GLY A 16 13.98 12.49 6.30
CA GLY A 16 14.83 13.66 6.34
C GLY A 16 15.53 14.01 5.01
N ASP A 17 15.52 13.11 4.03
CA ASP A 17 16.12 13.36 2.71
C ASP A 17 15.09 14.05 1.78
N LYS A 18 15.49 15.10 1.06
CA LYS A 18 14.66 15.76 0.02
C LYS A 18 14.62 14.91 -1.25
N ILE A 19 13.42 14.63 -1.74
CA ILE A 19 13.26 13.79 -2.94
C ILE A 19 13.89 14.39 -4.20
N GLU A 20 14.05 15.68 -4.24
CA GLU A 20 14.66 16.40 -5.37
C GLU A 20 16.19 16.26 -5.41
N GLU A 21 16.83 16.07 -4.26
CA GLU A 21 18.30 16.05 -4.13
C GLU A 21 18.87 14.65 -4.35
N ASP A 22 18.22 13.60 -3.83
CA ASP A 22 18.70 12.20 -3.98
C ASP A 22 17.55 11.24 -4.26
N ARG A 23 16.88 11.44 -5.40
CA ARG A 23 15.72 10.65 -5.81
C ARG A 23 16.02 9.15 -5.85
N ILE A 24 17.18 8.76 -6.36
CA ILE A 24 17.51 7.33 -6.52
C ILE A 24 17.62 6.64 -5.15
N LYS A 25 18.33 7.25 -4.20
CA LYS A 25 18.45 6.74 -2.84
C LYS A 25 17.11 6.64 -2.13
N ILE A 26 16.27 7.66 -2.29
CA ILE A 26 14.93 7.69 -1.70
C ILE A 26 14.03 6.60 -2.30
N LEU A 27 14.01 6.46 -3.63
CA LEU A 27 13.19 5.44 -4.30
C LEU A 27 13.61 4.00 -3.93
N GLN A 28 14.85 3.76 -3.52
CA GLN A 28 15.26 2.47 -2.98
C GLN A 28 14.62 2.16 -1.63
N LYS A 29 14.23 3.17 -0.86
CA LYS A 29 13.59 3.04 0.46
C LYS A 29 12.05 3.02 0.39
N ILE A 30 11.48 3.28 -0.78
CA ILE A 30 10.02 3.37 -0.98
C ILE A 30 9.55 2.24 -1.89
N ASN A 31 8.35 1.81 -1.70
CA ASN A 31 7.62 1.04 -2.71
C ASN A 31 6.13 1.36 -2.63
N PHE A 32 5.37 0.87 -3.59
CA PHE A 32 3.96 1.19 -3.67
C PHE A 32 3.12 0.06 -4.28
N ILE A 33 1.84 0.08 -3.94
CA ILE A 33 0.75 -0.67 -4.56
C ILE A 33 -0.30 0.31 -5.05
N SER A 34 -0.84 0.04 -6.23
CA SER A 34 -2.04 0.69 -6.75
C SER A 34 -2.81 -0.31 -7.61
N PRO A 35 -4.15 -0.30 -7.60
CA PRO A 35 -4.97 -1.18 -8.42
C PRO A 35 -4.79 -0.94 -9.93
N TYR A 36 -4.25 0.23 -10.30
CA TYR A 36 -4.02 0.61 -11.69
C TYR A 36 -2.69 0.13 -12.27
N ILE A 37 -1.81 -0.45 -11.44
CA ILE A 37 -0.48 -0.89 -11.88
C ILE A 37 -0.37 -2.39 -11.71
N GLU A 38 -0.42 -3.08 -12.83
CA GLU A 38 -0.31 -4.54 -12.88
C GLU A 38 1.15 -5.00 -13.03
N LEU A 39 1.40 -6.20 -12.56
CA LEU A 39 2.65 -6.91 -12.86
C LEU A 39 2.69 -7.31 -14.34
N PRO A 40 3.88 -7.39 -14.97
CA PRO A 40 4.06 -7.93 -16.31
C PRO A 40 3.33 -9.27 -16.50
N LYS A 41 2.25 -9.24 -17.32
CA LYS A 41 1.28 -10.35 -17.44
C LYS A 41 1.85 -11.63 -18.02
N LYS A 42 2.92 -11.55 -18.83
CA LYS A 42 3.56 -12.68 -19.49
C LYS A 42 4.61 -13.41 -18.63
N LEU A 43 4.96 -12.85 -17.49
CA LEU A 43 5.91 -13.44 -16.55
C LEU A 43 5.19 -14.20 -15.44
N THR A 44 5.86 -15.20 -14.89
CA THR A 44 5.37 -15.86 -13.67
C THR A 44 5.53 -14.93 -12.46
N VAL A 45 4.85 -15.23 -11.35
CA VAL A 45 5.03 -14.50 -10.08
C VAL A 45 6.51 -14.49 -9.68
N LYS A 46 7.17 -15.65 -9.73
CA LYS A 46 8.61 -15.79 -9.41
C LYS A 46 9.47 -14.91 -10.30
N GLN A 47 9.25 -14.93 -11.61
CA GLN A 47 10.01 -14.11 -12.56
C GLN A 47 9.83 -12.62 -12.28
N ASN A 48 8.60 -12.19 -12.00
CA ASN A 48 8.32 -10.81 -11.61
C ASN A 48 9.13 -10.41 -10.36
N LEU A 49 9.08 -11.23 -9.30
CA LEU A 49 9.83 -10.95 -8.07
C LEU A 49 11.35 -10.89 -8.31
N ILE A 50 11.88 -11.78 -9.16
CA ILE A 50 13.31 -11.77 -9.55
C ILE A 50 13.66 -10.47 -10.28
N VAL A 51 12.85 -10.05 -11.26
CA VAL A 51 13.11 -8.82 -12.03
C VAL A 51 13.15 -7.61 -11.09
N PHE A 52 12.11 -7.43 -10.27
CA PHE A 52 12.07 -6.31 -9.34
C PHE A 52 13.16 -6.38 -8.26
N GLY A 53 13.44 -7.57 -7.73
CA GLY A 53 14.53 -7.76 -6.77
C GLY A 53 15.91 -7.40 -7.33
N LYS A 54 16.17 -7.73 -8.61
CA LYS A 54 17.39 -7.32 -9.29
C LYS A 54 17.45 -5.81 -9.55
N LEU A 55 16.34 -5.18 -9.91
CA LEU A 55 16.25 -3.72 -10.07
C LEU A 55 16.59 -2.98 -8.76
N TYR A 56 16.14 -3.50 -7.62
CA TYR A 56 16.48 -2.97 -6.30
C TYR A 56 17.83 -3.47 -5.76
N LYS A 57 18.58 -4.29 -6.52
CA LYS A 57 19.90 -4.85 -6.16
C LYS A 57 19.90 -5.61 -4.83
N ILE A 58 18.85 -6.42 -4.59
CA ILE A 58 18.72 -7.22 -3.37
C ILE A 58 19.77 -8.32 -3.35
N LYS A 59 20.62 -8.35 -2.32
CA LYS A 59 21.75 -9.29 -2.21
C LYS A 59 21.28 -10.74 -2.03
N ASN A 60 20.38 -10.99 -1.06
CA ASN A 60 19.86 -12.32 -0.73
C ASN A 60 18.46 -12.48 -1.34
N LEU A 61 18.36 -12.37 -2.66
CA LEU A 61 17.07 -12.29 -3.34
C LEU A 61 16.23 -13.56 -3.18
N ASN A 62 16.85 -14.75 -3.23
CA ASN A 62 16.12 -16.01 -3.08
C ASN A 62 15.47 -16.11 -1.69
N ASP A 63 16.24 -15.87 -0.64
CA ASP A 63 15.74 -15.88 0.74
C ASP A 63 14.59 -14.88 0.93
N ARG A 64 14.71 -13.72 0.28
CA ARG A 64 13.67 -12.69 0.31
C ARG A 64 12.40 -13.12 -0.41
N ILE A 65 12.52 -13.76 -1.56
CA ILE A 65 11.39 -14.33 -2.31
C ILE A 65 10.72 -15.43 -1.48
N ASP A 66 11.49 -16.35 -0.90
CA ASP A 66 10.96 -17.45 -0.09
C ASP A 66 10.21 -16.93 1.14
N TYR A 67 10.77 -15.92 1.82
CA TYR A 67 10.10 -15.23 2.93
C TYR A 67 8.73 -14.66 2.51
N LEU A 68 8.71 -13.86 1.43
CA LEU A 68 7.49 -13.23 0.96
C LEU A 68 6.48 -14.26 0.42
N THR A 69 6.96 -15.31 -0.24
CA THR A 69 6.14 -16.43 -0.72
C THR A 69 5.41 -17.13 0.42
N SER A 70 6.13 -17.42 1.49
CA SER A 70 5.56 -18.04 2.69
C SER A 70 4.56 -17.10 3.38
N LYS A 71 4.94 -15.86 3.63
CA LYS A 71 4.12 -14.87 4.36
C LYS A 71 2.84 -14.49 3.61
N LEU A 72 2.86 -14.44 2.30
CA LEU A 72 1.73 -14.03 1.45
C LEU A 72 1.00 -15.22 0.80
N ARG A 73 1.32 -16.45 1.22
CA ARG A 73 0.68 -17.67 0.71
C ARG A 73 0.71 -17.75 -0.83
N LEU A 74 1.92 -17.59 -1.42
CA LEU A 74 2.10 -17.57 -2.88
C LEU A 74 2.63 -18.88 -3.44
N SER A 75 2.88 -19.90 -2.61
CA SER A 75 3.56 -21.15 -3.02
C SER A 75 2.87 -21.87 -4.17
N ASP A 76 1.54 -21.90 -4.16
CA ASP A 76 0.69 -22.52 -5.17
C ASP A 76 0.64 -21.76 -6.51
N ILE A 77 0.96 -20.48 -6.50
CA ILE A 77 0.91 -19.60 -7.68
C ILE A 77 2.28 -19.08 -8.12
N LEU A 78 3.34 -19.41 -7.42
CA LEU A 78 4.68 -18.83 -7.63
C LEU A 78 5.18 -19.02 -9.07
N ASN A 79 4.86 -20.16 -9.68
CA ASN A 79 5.24 -20.50 -11.04
C ASN A 79 4.13 -20.24 -12.08
N ARG A 80 2.98 -19.70 -11.67
CA ARG A 80 1.90 -19.35 -12.58
C ARG A 80 2.15 -17.98 -13.23
N ILE A 81 1.71 -17.85 -14.45
CA ILE A 81 1.75 -16.59 -15.23
C ILE A 81 0.79 -15.58 -14.56
N THR A 82 1.27 -14.37 -14.29
CA THR A 82 0.50 -13.36 -13.56
C THR A 82 -0.78 -12.92 -14.27
N GLY A 83 -0.82 -13.02 -15.61
CA GLY A 83 -2.03 -12.73 -16.40
C GLY A 83 -3.21 -13.65 -16.08
N GLU A 84 -2.94 -14.88 -15.62
CA GLU A 84 -3.94 -15.95 -15.37
C GLU A 84 -4.42 -16.00 -13.90
N LEU A 85 -3.93 -15.10 -13.06
CA LEU A 85 -4.26 -15.07 -11.64
C LEU A 85 -5.61 -14.40 -11.39
N SER A 86 -6.33 -14.85 -10.35
CA SER A 86 -7.49 -14.14 -9.83
C SER A 86 -7.09 -12.78 -9.25
N SER A 87 -8.08 -11.90 -9.01
CA SER A 87 -7.85 -10.57 -8.40
C SER A 87 -7.11 -10.65 -7.06
N GLY A 88 -7.54 -11.54 -6.17
CA GLY A 88 -6.89 -11.76 -4.87
C GLY A 88 -5.47 -12.32 -4.99
N GLN A 89 -5.23 -13.23 -5.94
CA GLN A 89 -3.90 -13.75 -6.24
C GLN A 89 -2.97 -12.67 -6.81
N LYS A 90 -3.47 -11.86 -7.75
CA LYS A 90 -2.74 -10.71 -8.30
C LYS A 90 -2.38 -9.69 -7.23
N ASN A 91 -3.32 -9.40 -6.34
CA ASN A 91 -3.09 -8.46 -5.25
C ASN A 91 -1.98 -8.96 -4.30
N ARG A 92 -2.02 -10.23 -3.87
CA ARG A 92 -0.97 -10.83 -3.03
C ARG A 92 0.40 -10.82 -3.73
N ALA A 93 0.44 -11.11 -5.03
CA ALA A 93 1.68 -11.04 -5.82
C ALA A 93 2.21 -9.61 -5.95
N SER A 94 1.33 -8.62 -6.16
CA SER A 94 1.68 -7.19 -6.20
C SER A 94 2.18 -6.69 -4.84
N LEU A 95 1.57 -7.17 -3.74
CA LEU A 95 2.04 -6.88 -2.39
C LEU A 95 3.44 -7.46 -2.15
N ALA A 96 3.71 -8.71 -2.57
CA ALA A 96 5.06 -9.28 -2.49
C ALA A 96 6.09 -8.43 -3.25
N LYS A 97 5.74 -7.99 -4.47
CA LYS A 97 6.59 -7.09 -5.26
C LYS A 97 6.85 -5.77 -4.54
N SER A 98 5.84 -5.18 -3.91
CA SER A 98 5.98 -3.90 -3.21
C SER A 98 6.82 -4.00 -1.92
N LEU A 99 6.99 -5.21 -1.41
CA LEU A 99 7.81 -5.47 -0.23
C LEU A 99 9.19 -6.03 -0.56
N ILE A 100 9.51 -6.27 -1.83
CA ILE A 100 10.74 -6.97 -2.24
C ILE A 100 12.01 -6.26 -1.77
N ASN A 101 12.01 -4.93 -1.76
CA ASN A 101 13.14 -4.10 -1.35
C ASN A 101 13.18 -3.76 0.15
N ASP A 102 12.33 -4.39 0.97
CA ASP A 102 12.19 -4.10 2.41
C ASP A 102 12.03 -2.58 2.68
N PRO A 103 10.98 -1.96 2.12
CA PRO A 103 10.84 -0.51 2.09
C PRO A 103 10.71 0.07 3.50
N LYS A 104 11.21 1.30 3.70
CA LYS A 104 10.97 2.10 4.90
C LYS A 104 9.64 2.83 4.85
N VAL A 105 9.20 3.18 3.64
CA VAL A 105 7.91 3.81 3.38
C VAL A 105 7.15 3.00 2.33
N LEU A 106 5.95 2.57 2.68
CA LEU A 106 5.05 1.85 1.78
C LEU A 106 3.84 2.72 1.46
N LEU A 107 3.64 2.97 0.17
CA LEU A 107 2.50 3.73 -0.34
C LEU A 107 1.43 2.73 -0.79
N LEU A 108 0.25 2.83 -0.22
CA LEU A 108 -0.88 1.94 -0.52
C LEU A 108 -2.03 2.77 -1.07
N ASP A 109 -2.44 2.45 -2.28
CA ASP A 109 -3.61 3.02 -2.93
C ASP A 109 -4.65 1.92 -3.10
N GLU A 110 -5.73 2.00 -2.30
CA GLU A 110 -6.81 1.03 -2.26
C GLU A 110 -6.35 -0.45 -2.21
N PRO A 111 -5.51 -0.85 -1.26
CA PRO A 111 -4.82 -2.15 -1.29
C PRO A 111 -5.74 -3.37 -1.17
N THR A 112 -6.98 -3.21 -0.67
CA THR A 112 -7.95 -4.32 -0.60
C THR A 112 -9.22 -4.07 -1.43
N ALA A 113 -9.21 -3.06 -2.33
CA ALA A 113 -10.35 -2.80 -3.21
C ALA A 113 -10.67 -4.01 -4.08
N SER A 114 -11.95 -4.30 -4.22
CA SER A 114 -12.46 -5.40 -5.06
C SER A 114 -11.95 -6.80 -4.69
N LEU A 115 -11.54 -6.99 -3.44
CA LEU A 115 -11.16 -8.29 -2.90
C LEU A 115 -12.30 -8.88 -2.08
N ASP A 116 -12.36 -10.21 -2.07
CA ASP A 116 -13.23 -10.94 -1.15
C ASP A 116 -12.91 -10.56 0.31
N PRO A 117 -13.89 -10.52 1.20
CA PRO A 117 -13.70 -10.12 2.60
C PRO A 117 -12.58 -10.90 3.31
N GLU A 118 -12.47 -12.20 3.07
CA GLU A 118 -11.45 -13.06 3.67
C GLU A 118 -10.03 -12.68 3.22
N ILE A 119 -9.85 -12.47 1.91
CA ILE A 119 -8.55 -12.04 1.35
C ILE A 119 -8.21 -10.62 1.81
N GLY A 120 -9.19 -9.73 1.83
CA GLY A 120 -9.02 -8.37 2.33
C GLY A 120 -8.58 -8.35 3.79
N ASP A 121 -9.20 -9.17 4.65
CA ASP A 121 -8.83 -9.27 6.06
C ASP A 121 -7.44 -9.88 6.26
N PHE A 122 -7.10 -10.90 5.50
CA PHE A 122 -5.75 -11.48 5.49
C PHE A 122 -4.68 -10.42 5.15
N ILE A 123 -4.92 -9.60 4.12
CA ILE A 123 -3.96 -8.55 3.71
C ILE A 123 -3.84 -7.47 4.78
N ARG A 124 -4.95 -7.01 5.36
CA ARG A 124 -4.93 -6.04 6.47
C ARG A 124 -4.14 -6.56 7.67
N SER A 125 -4.41 -7.79 8.10
CA SER A 125 -3.68 -8.43 9.20
C SER A 125 -2.19 -8.56 8.91
N PHE A 126 -1.84 -9.00 7.70
CA PHE A 126 -0.45 -9.08 7.28
C PHE A 126 0.26 -7.71 7.31
N LEU A 127 -0.37 -6.66 6.77
CA LEU A 127 0.20 -5.31 6.75
C LEU A 127 0.38 -4.73 8.15
N GLU A 128 -0.56 -5.02 9.06
CA GLU A 128 -0.50 -4.61 10.46
C GLU A 128 0.70 -5.24 11.17
N ASP A 129 0.88 -6.55 11.00
CA ASP A 129 2.00 -7.29 11.59
C ASP A 129 3.34 -6.88 10.97
N TYR A 130 3.39 -6.75 9.64
CA TYR A 130 4.58 -6.31 8.93
C TYR A 130 5.03 -4.90 9.34
N LYS A 131 4.07 -3.97 9.49
CA LYS A 131 4.33 -2.61 9.98
C LYS A 131 4.95 -2.62 11.37
N LYS A 132 4.45 -3.47 12.28
CA LYS A 132 4.98 -3.61 13.66
C LYS A 132 6.38 -4.25 13.65
N GLU A 133 6.54 -5.35 12.91
CA GLU A 133 7.80 -6.12 12.83
C GLU A 133 8.93 -5.28 12.22
N LYS A 134 8.67 -4.63 11.08
CA LYS A 134 9.69 -3.90 10.30
C LYS A 134 9.78 -2.42 10.64
N LYS A 135 8.89 -1.90 11.48
CA LYS A 135 8.82 -0.48 11.87
C LYS A 135 8.77 0.46 10.66
N ILE A 136 8.01 0.08 9.63
CA ILE A 136 7.83 0.88 8.42
C ILE A 136 6.76 1.96 8.60
N SER A 137 6.84 3.01 7.80
CA SER A 137 5.78 4.00 7.64
C SER A 137 4.86 3.57 6.49
N ILE A 138 3.55 3.61 6.72
CA ILE A 138 2.54 3.36 5.69
C ILE A 138 1.79 4.67 5.41
N LEU A 139 1.75 5.08 4.15
CA LEU A 139 0.82 6.09 3.66
C LEU A 139 -0.27 5.38 2.87
N LEU A 140 -1.49 5.46 3.37
CA LEU A 140 -2.66 4.78 2.83
C LEU A 140 -3.63 5.79 2.22
N ALA A 141 -4.01 5.58 0.97
CA ALA A 141 -5.19 6.18 0.37
C ALA A 141 -6.27 5.09 0.30
N SER A 142 -7.37 5.28 1.00
CA SER A 142 -8.49 4.34 1.01
C SER A 142 -9.78 5.02 1.43
N HIS A 143 -10.89 4.55 0.87
CA HIS A 143 -12.24 4.89 1.33
C HIS A 143 -12.81 3.84 2.30
N ASN A 144 -12.07 2.76 2.56
CA ASN A 144 -12.47 1.69 3.46
C ASN A 144 -12.06 2.00 4.91
N MET A 145 -13.03 2.38 5.74
CA MET A 145 -12.77 2.76 7.13
C MET A 145 -12.16 1.62 7.96
N ASN A 146 -12.43 0.34 7.64
CA ASN A 146 -11.80 -0.79 8.33
C ASN A 146 -10.29 -0.85 8.09
N GLU A 147 -9.82 -0.49 6.89
CA GLU A 147 -8.38 -0.39 6.61
C GLU A 147 -7.76 0.78 7.36
N VAL A 148 -8.43 1.93 7.27
CA VAL A 148 -7.95 3.18 7.86
C VAL A 148 -7.81 3.04 9.38
N THR A 149 -8.80 2.50 10.07
CA THR A 149 -8.78 2.32 11.52
C THR A 149 -7.72 1.33 11.99
N ARG A 150 -7.46 0.27 11.22
CA ARG A 150 -6.47 -0.75 11.57
C ARG A 150 -5.02 -0.32 11.27
N LEU A 151 -4.81 0.34 10.14
CA LEU A 151 -3.46 0.61 9.64
C LEU A 151 -2.96 2.02 9.96
N CYS A 152 -3.85 3.00 10.17
CA CYS A 152 -3.48 4.40 10.32
C CYS A 152 -3.60 4.87 11.78
N LYS A 153 -2.64 5.70 12.21
CA LYS A 153 -2.70 6.42 13.50
C LYS A 153 -3.31 7.80 13.35
N SER A 154 -3.20 8.39 12.16
CA SER A 154 -3.75 9.70 11.80
C SER A 154 -4.31 9.67 10.40
N ILE A 155 -5.33 10.45 10.16
CA ILE A 155 -6.05 10.59 8.91
C ILE A 155 -6.01 12.05 8.47
N LEU A 156 -5.90 12.26 7.16
CA LEU A 156 -6.13 13.54 6.52
C LEU A 156 -7.33 13.37 5.59
N MET A 157 -8.40 14.11 5.84
CA MET A 157 -9.55 14.15 4.95
C MET A 157 -9.34 15.20 3.89
N MET A 158 -9.47 14.81 2.63
CA MET A 158 -9.25 15.69 1.49
C MET A 158 -10.55 15.85 0.68
N LYS A 159 -10.83 17.09 0.27
CA LYS A 159 -11.89 17.42 -0.68
C LYS A 159 -11.36 18.48 -1.65
N ASP A 160 -11.55 18.24 -2.94
CA ASP A 160 -11.12 19.16 -4.02
C ASP A 160 -9.65 19.61 -3.92
N GLY A 161 -8.76 18.68 -3.49
CA GLY A 161 -7.32 18.93 -3.33
C GLY A 161 -6.93 19.67 -2.05
N ILE A 162 -7.89 19.98 -1.17
CA ILE A 162 -7.66 20.70 0.09
C ILE A 162 -7.88 19.76 1.27
N ILE A 163 -7.02 19.85 2.29
CA ILE A 163 -7.23 19.14 3.55
C ILE A 163 -8.35 19.88 4.30
N VAL A 164 -9.49 19.20 4.48
CA VAL A 164 -10.66 19.75 5.16
C VAL A 164 -10.72 19.36 6.63
N ASP A 165 -10.10 18.25 7.01
CA ASP A 165 -10.03 17.82 8.39
C ASP A 165 -8.84 16.88 8.61
N SER A 166 -8.41 16.73 9.88
CA SER A 166 -7.32 15.83 10.26
C SER A 166 -7.46 15.38 11.72
N GLY A 167 -7.13 14.11 11.98
CA GLY A 167 -7.24 13.59 13.33
C GLY A 167 -6.93 12.11 13.46
N SER A 168 -7.18 11.56 14.63
CA SER A 168 -7.16 10.11 14.82
C SER A 168 -8.40 9.46 14.18
N PRO A 169 -8.32 8.16 13.80
CA PRO A 169 -9.50 7.44 13.30
C PRO A 169 -10.71 7.54 14.22
N ALA A 170 -10.51 7.44 15.53
CA ALA A 170 -11.60 7.52 16.51
C ALA A 170 -12.30 8.87 16.47
N ASN A 171 -11.54 9.97 16.49
CA ASN A 171 -12.10 11.32 16.49
C ASN A 171 -12.89 11.63 15.21
N LEU A 172 -12.39 11.17 14.04
CA LEU A 172 -13.04 11.46 12.76
C LEU A 172 -14.28 10.60 12.54
N ILE A 173 -14.32 9.36 13.04
CA ILE A 173 -15.52 8.51 12.98
C ILE A 173 -16.64 9.13 13.83
N ASP A 174 -16.34 9.60 15.03
CA ASP A 174 -17.31 10.27 15.88
C ASP A 174 -17.88 11.52 15.20
N CYS A 175 -17.03 12.37 14.60
CA CYS A 175 -17.47 13.52 13.82
C CYS A 175 -18.42 13.13 12.66
N LEU A 176 -18.07 12.09 11.89
CA LEU A 176 -18.89 11.63 10.75
C LEU A 176 -20.25 11.07 11.19
N LEU A 177 -20.31 10.41 12.34
CA LEU A 177 -21.57 9.89 12.90
C LEU A 177 -22.50 11.01 13.39
N TYR A 178 -21.95 12.12 13.90
CA TYR A 178 -22.73 13.26 14.40
C TYR A 178 -23.07 14.28 13.29
N THR A 179 -22.39 14.28 12.15
CA THR A 179 -22.65 15.22 11.03
C THR A 179 -23.51 14.61 9.93
N SER A 180 -23.89 13.35 10.01
CA SER A 180 -24.90 12.77 9.12
C SER A 180 -26.27 13.34 9.51
N PRO A 181 -27.00 14.05 8.61
CA PRO A 181 -28.35 14.50 8.92
C PRO A 181 -29.21 13.29 9.26
N SER A 182 -29.90 13.37 10.39
CA SER A 182 -30.85 12.34 10.79
C SER A 182 -31.89 12.15 9.67
N PRO A 183 -32.35 10.91 9.39
CA PRO A 183 -33.44 10.69 8.43
C PRO A 183 -34.73 11.48 8.74
N ARG A 184 -34.82 12.12 9.92
CA ARG A 184 -35.93 12.97 10.33
C ARG A 184 -35.84 14.41 9.80
N ASP A 185 -34.68 14.85 9.30
CA ASP A 185 -34.50 16.22 8.79
C ASP A 185 -34.78 16.36 7.30
N LEU A 186 -35.22 15.28 6.64
CA LEU A 186 -35.63 15.24 5.22
C LEU A 186 -37.12 15.26 5.01
N SER A 187 -37.94 15.54 6.05
CA SER A 187 -39.41 15.64 5.95
C SER A 187 -39.87 17.06 6.26
N THR A 188 -39.62 17.97 5.33
CA THR A 188 -40.41 19.21 5.15
C THR A 188 -40.48 19.56 3.68
#